data_ede7ec4160b6b592af22508e602b1bb6
#
_entry.id   ede7ec4160b6b592af22508e602b1bb6
#
_cell.length_a   1.000
_cell.length_b   1.000
_cell.length_c   1.000
_cell.angle_alpha   90.00
_cell.angle_beta   90.00
_cell.angle_gamma   90.00
#
_symmetry.space_group_name_H-M   'P 1'
#
loop_
_entity.id
_entity.type
_entity.pdbx_description
1 polymer ?
#
loop_
_entity_poly.entity_id
_entity_poly.type
_entity_poly.pdbx_seq_one_letter_code
_entity_poly.pdbx_strand_id
1 'polypeptide(L)' 'MRYFAKLGADNEAINIYRFERGETAMIEDRWDIRSKSWVDNSDADVVRYLTQGEGEFQEVTEDVARRIFPDVFAGSNG' A
#
# COMPACT_ATOMS: atom_id res chain seq x y z
N MET A 1 -8.03 -5.70 -5.46
CA MET A 1 -6.83 -5.21 -4.77
C MET A 1 -7.15 -3.91 -4.08
N ARG A 2 -6.85 -3.81 -2.81
CA ARG A 2 -7.08 -2.59 -2.03
C ARG A 2 -5.75 -1.86 -1.85
N TYR A 3 -5.80 -0.54 -1.85
CA TYR A 3 -4.61 0.28 -1.70
C TYR A 3 -4.71 1.12 -0.43
N PHE A 4 -3.59 1.20 0.29
CA PHE A 4 -3.51 1.95 1.55
C PHE A 4 -2.31 2.87 1.49
N ALA A 5 -2.56 4.16 1.63
CA ALA A 5 -1.48 5.12 1.72
C ALA A 5 -0.99 5.18 3.17
N LYS A 6 0.32 5.08 3.35
CA LYS A 6 0.92 5.31 4.66
C LYS A 6 1.10 6.80 4.83
N LEU A 7 0.68 7.31 5.98
CA LEU A 7 0.69 8.73 6.26
C LEU A 7 1.87 9.10 7.15
N GLY A 8 2.47 10.23 6.83
CA GLY A 8 3.51 10.83 7.65
C GLY A 8 2.95 11.76 8.70
N ALA A 9 3.85 12.50 9.34
CA ALA A 9 3.50 13.36 10.48
C ALA A 9 2.46 14.43 10.16
N ASP A 10 2.44 14.91 8.93
CA ASP A 10 1.50 15.96 8.50
C ASP A 10 0.31 15.40 7.74
N ASN A 11 0.01 14.11 7.95
CA ASN A 11 -1.05 13.40 7.22
C ASN A 11 -0.82 13.36 5.71
N GLU A 12 0.42 13.53 5.29
CA GLU A 12 0.76 13.39 3.87
C GLU A 12 1.10 11.95 3.56
N ALA A 13 0.77 11.51 2.34
CA ALA A 13 1.07 10.16 1.90
C ALA A 13 2.57 10.02 1.62
N ILE A 14 3.24 9.12 2.33
CA ILE A 14 4.68 8.92 2.19
C ILE A 14 5.05 7.59 1.54
N ASN A 15 4.10 6.66 1.49
CA ASN A 15 4.31 5.39 0.78
C ASN A 15 2.95 4.75 0.52
N ILE A 16 2.95 3.67 -0.23
CA ILE A 16 1.72 2.98 -0.56
C ILE A 16 1.90 1.48 -0.40
N TYR A 17 0.84 0.85 0.09
CA TYR A 17 0.74 -0.59 0.29
C TYR A 17 -0.45 -1.10 -0.51
N ARG A 18 -0.38 -2.34 -0.96
CA ARG A 18 -1.54 -2.98 -1.56
C ARG A 18 -1.87 -4.25 -0.80
N PHE A 19 -3.15 -4.55 -0.73
CA PHE A 19 -3.65 -5.64 0.09
C PHE A 19 -4.77 -6.34 -0.63
N GLU A 20 -4.74 -7.68 -0.61
CA GLU A 20 -5.82 -8.48 -1.16
C GLU A 20 -6.00 -9.69 -0.29
N ARG A 21 -7.25 -9.95 0.06
CA ARG A 21 -7.60 -11.12 0.86
C ARG A 21 -8.31 -12.13 -0.02
N GLY A 22 -7.66 -13.28 -0.24
CA GLY A 22 -8.26 -14.39 -0.93
C GLY A 22 -8.83 -15.40 0.04
N GLU A 23 -9.36 -16.51 -0.50
CA GLU A 23 -9.94 -17.57 0.33
C GLU A 23 -8.89 -18.30 1.14
N THR A 24 -7.71 -18.51 0.56
CA THR A 24 -6.66 -19.32 1.17
C THR A 24 -5.40 -18.54 1.49
N ALA A 25 -5.30 -17.31 1.03
CA ALA A 25 -4.09 -16.53 1.21
C ALA A 25 -4.40 -15.04 1.26
N MET A 26 -3.54 -14.29 1.91
CA MET A 26 -3.58 -12.84 1.90
C MET A 26 -2.30 -12.33 1.26
N ILE A 27 -2.43 -11.29 0.46
CA ILE A 27 -1.29 -10.62 -0.16
C ILE A 27 -1.22 -9.22 0.44
N GLU A 28 -0.08 -8.91 1.00
CA GLU A 28 0.21 -7.55 1.44
C GLU A 28 1.58 -7.17 0.91
N ASP A 29 1.60 -6.16 0.03
CA ASP A 29 2.85 -5.68 -0.55
C ASP A 29 3.07 -4.23 -0.18
N ARG A 30 4.33 -3.88 -0.02
CA ARG A 30 4.78 -2.52 0.21
C ARG A 30 5.56 -2.07 -1.02
N TRP A 31 5.35 -0.82 -1.43
CA TRP A 31 6.13 -0.26 -2.52
C TRP A 31 7.55 0.06 -2.03
N ASP A 32 8.54 -0.51 -2.71
CA ASP A 32 9.93 -0.21 -2.40
C ASP A 32 10.44 0.85 -3.35
N ILE A 33 10.74 2.02 -2.81
CA ILE A 33 11.14 3.18 -3.59
C ILE A 33 12.49 2.94 -4.28
N ARG A 34 13.37 2.20 -3.63
CA ARG A 34 14.70 1.95 -4.17
C ARG A 34 14.69 1.03 -5.38
N SER A 35 13.99 -0.08 -5.28
CA SER A 35 13.90 -1.04 -6.37
C SER A 35 12.79 -0.70 -7.35
N LYS A 36 11.92 0.24 -6.99
CA LYS A 36 10.75 0.61 -7.79
C LYS A 36 9.90 -0.61 -8.12
N SER A 37 9.61 -1.38 -7.09
CA SER A 37 8.83 -2.60 -7.24
C SER A 37 8.03 -2.86 -5.98
N TRP A 38 7.02 -3.70 -6.13
CA TRP A 38 6.26 -4.19 -4.98
C TRP A 38 7.05 -5.31 -4.31
N VAL A 39 7.17 -5.23 -2.99
CA VAL A 39 7.83 -6.28 -2.21
C VAL A 39 6.87 -6.79 -1.14
N ASP A 40 6.97 -8.06 -0.84
CA ASP A 40 6.14 -8.68 0.19
C ASP A 40 6.37 -7.99 1.53
N ASN A 41 5.28 -7.62 2.20
CA ASN A 41 5.36 -6.95 3.48
C ASN A 41 5.10 -7.94 4.61
N SER A 42 6.14 -8.63 5.04
CA SER A 42 6.04 -9.64 6.08
C SER A 42 5.69 -9.06 7.46
N ASP A 43 5.84 -7.75 7.64
CA ASP A 43 5.48 -7.10 8.89
C ASP A 43 3.97 -6.97 9.08
N ALA A 44 3.20 -7.17 8.02
CA ALA A 44 1.75 -7.16 8.07
C ALA A 44 1.17 -5.87 8.67
N ASP A 45 1.72 -4.73 8.26
CA ASP A 45 1.31 -3.44 8.79
C ASP A 45 -0.15 -3.11 8.48
N VAL A 46 -0.60 -3.43 7.27
CA VAL A 46 -1.98 -3.17 6.87
C VAL A 46 -2.94 -4.06 7.63
N VAL A 47 -2.57 -5.32 7.84
CA VAL A 47 -3.40 -6.24 8.63
C VAL A 47 -3.56 -5.71 10.05
N ARG A 48 -2.48 -5.25 10.68
CA ARG A 48 -2.56 -4.66 12.02
C ARG A 48 -3.41 -3.41 12.03
N TYR A 49 -3.31 -2.58 11.01
CA TYR A 49 -4.17 -1.41 10.90
C TYR A 49 -5.64 -1.79 10.81
N LEU A 50 -5.97 -2.78 9.97
CA LEU A 50 -7.36 -3.20 9.77
C LEU A 50 -7.95 -3.90 10.99
N THR A 51 -7.13 -4.65 11.72
CA THR A 51 -7.63 -5.46 12.85
C THR A 51 -7.49 -4.77 14.20
N GLN A 52 -6.47 -3.93 14.37
CA GLN A 52 -6.14 -3.36 15.67
C GLN A 52 -6.09 -1.83 15.66
N GLY A 53 -6.23 -1.21 14.50
CA GLY A 53 -6.13 0.23 14.39
C GLY A 53 -4.73 0.78 14.56
N GLU A 54 -3.71 -0.06 14.42
CA GLU A 54 -2.33 0.38 14.59
C GLU A 54 -1.78 0.96 13.28
N GLY A 55 -1.01 2.03 13.41
CA GLY A 55 -0.37 2.67 12.27
C GLY A 55 -1.21 3.79 11.68
N GLU A 56 -0.57 4.57 10.82
CA GLU A 56 -1.20 5.73 10.18
C GLU A 56 -1.39 5.41 8.71
N PHE A 57 -2.57 4.92 8.36
CA PHE A 57 -2.92 4.57 6.99
C PHE A 57 -4.24 5.20 6.59
N GLN A 58 -4.43 5.34 5.29
CA GLN A 58 -5.72 5.73 4.73
C GLN A 58 -5.97 4.87 3.50
N GLU A 59 -7.11 4.19 3.48
CA GLU A 59 -7.47 3.43 2.29
C GLU A 59 -7.84 4.39 1.18
N VAL A 60 -7.32 4.14 -0.02
CA VAL A 60 -7.57 4.98 -1.19
C VAL A 60 -8.00 4.11 -2.36
N THR A 61 -8.72 4.69 -3.29
CA THR A 61 -9.06 3.99 -4.53
C THR A 61 -7.83 3.89 -5.41
N GLU A 62 -7.88 3.00 -6.39
CA GLU A 62 -6.77 2.87 -7.34
C GLU A 62 -6.55 4.20 -8.09
N ASP A 63 -7.63 4.89 -8.45
CA ASP A 63 -7.52 6.17 -9.15
C ASP A 63 -6.78 7.21 -8.31
N VAL A 64 -7.09 7.27 -7.02
CA VAL A 64 -6.40 8.18 -6.11
C VAL A 64 -4.95 7.76 -5.94
N ALA A 65 -4.70 6.45 -5.80
CA ALA A 65 -3.34 5.94 -5.67
C ALA A 65 -2.50 6.30 -6.88
N ARG A 66 -3.05 6.18 -8.08
CA ARG A 66 -2.35 6.56 -9.31
C ARG A 66 -2.03 8.05 -9.36
N ARG A 67 -2.91 8.86 -8.79
CA ARG A 67 -2.72 10.31 -8.77
C ARG A 67 -1.63 10.72 -7.79
N ILE A 68 -1.61 10.09 -6.61
CA ILE A 68 -0.64 10.42 -5.56
C ILE A 68 0.73 9.83 -5.85
N PHE A 69 0.75 8.60 -6.39
CA PHE A 69 1.98 7.87 -6.65
C PHE A 69 2.04 7.42 -8.12
N PRO A 70 2.18 8.36 -9.05
CA PRO A 70 2.16 7.99 -10.46
C PRO A 70 3.27 7.02 -10.86
N ASP A 71 4.42 7.10 -10.20
CA ASP A 71 5.55 6.24 -10.51
C ASP A 71 5.28 4.77 -10.19
N VAL A 72 4.42 4.51 -9.23
CA VAL A 72 4.10 3.16 -8.81
C VAL A 72 3.40 2.39 -9.93
N PHE A 73 2.59 3.09 -10.72
CA PHE A 73 1.79 2.47 -11.77
C PHE A 73 2.40 2.66 -13.15
N ALA A 74 3.33 3.58 -13.29
CA ALA A 74 3.91 3.89 -14.60
C ALA A 74 4.73 2.73 -15.17
N GLY A 75 5.38 1.96 -14.33
CA GLY A 75 6.20 0.83 -14.77
C GLY A 75 5.45 -0.48 -14.89
N SER A 76 4.17 -0.50 -14.65
CA SER A 76 3.39 -1.74 -14.60
C SER A 76 2.65 -2.04 -15.89
N ASN A 77 2.91 -1.29 -16.92
CA ASN A 77 2.26 -1.46 -18.21
C ASN A 77 2.93 -2.53 -19.07
N GLY A 78 3.86 -3.17 -18.50
CA GLY A 78 4.57 -4.23 -19.21
C GLY A 78 3.70 -5.42 -19.42
#